data_6af19ffaec44129f4f47e3b584324de9
#
_entry.id   6af19ffaec44129f4f47e3b584324de9
#
_cell.length_a   1.000
_cell.length_b   1.000
_cell.length_c   1.000
_cell.angle_alpha   90.00
_cell.angle_beta   90.00
_cell.angle_gamma   90.00
#
_symmetry.space_group_name_H-M   'P 1'
#
loop_
_entity.id
_entity.type
_entity.pdbx_description
1 polymer ?
#
loop_
_entity_poly.entity_id
_entity_poly.type
_entity_poly.pdbx_seq_one_letter_code
_entity_poly.pdbx_strand_id
1 'polypeptide(L)'
;MRDIKFRVWDKNNRKMILDENILKICFLGKGHTPNMIVYSDKKISEYEEIDKRYCHNFELMMYTGVNDCKNKEIYEGDIFVHNNQKFEVIYDGTRFIGVDSDRSGNGYCCYVDSCYKDGSSSIEVTGNVYENTESLKEGNK
;
A
#
# COMPACT_ATOMS: atom_id res chain seq x y z
N MET A 1 20.20 -4.50 -4.49
CA MET A 1 19.45 -4.06 -3.27
C MET A 1 17.98 -3.95 -3.62
N ARG A 2 17.11 -4.40 -2.71
CA ARG A 2 15.66 -4.30 -2.90
C ARG A 2 15.21 -2.83 -2.82
N ASP A 3 14.34 -2.41 -3.73
CA ASP A 3 13.73 -1.08 -3.68
C ASP A 3 12.82 -0.96 -2.45
N ILE A 4 13.08 0.04 -1.63
CA ILE A 4 12.25 0.36 -0.49
C ILE A 4 11.42 1.58 -0.87
N LYS A 5 10.11 1.35 -1.01
CA LYS A 5 9.17 2.39 -1.38
C LYS A 5 7.99 2.39 -0.42
N PHE A 6 7.41 3.56 -0.22
CA PHE A 6 6.24 3.74 0.61
C PHE A 6 5.18 4.49 -0.17
N ARG A 7 3.93 4.31 0.22
CA ARG A 7 2.85 5.22 -0.11
C ARG A 7 2.08 5.53 1.17
N VAL A 8 1.37 6.63 1.19
CA VAL A 8 0.69 7.13 2.38
C VAL A 8 -0.76 7.43 2.03
N TRP A 9 -1.68 6.96 2.86
CA TRP A 9 -3.07 7.39 2.81
C TRP A 9 -3.28 8.54 3.80
N ASP A 10 -3.56 9.72 3.27
CA ASP A 10 -3.91 10.90 4.08
C ASP A 10 -5.38 10.80 4.47
N LYS A 11 -5.63 10.54 5.74
CA LYS A 11 -6.99 10.31 6.25
C LYS A 11 -7.84 11.57 6.25
N ASN A 12 -7.21 12.74 6.44
CA ASN A 12 -7.94 14.01 6.48
C ASN A 12 -8.39 14.44 5.10
N ASN A 13 -7.51 14.35 4.12
CA ASN A 13 -7.79 14.76 2.75
C ASN A 13 -8.28 13.62 1.86
N ARG A 14 -8.27 12.39 2.36
CA ARG A 14 -8.73 11.18 1.68
C ARG A 14 -8.06 11.00 0.31
N LYS A 15 -6.74 11.08 0.31
CA LYS A 15 -5.96 10.92 -0.91
C LYS A 15 -4.74 10.05 -0.66
N MET A 16 -4.30 9.37 -1.74
CA MET A 16 -3.09 8.56 -1.73
C MET A 16 -1.90 9.42 -2.14
N ILE A 17 -0.85 9.41 -1.32
CA ILE A 17 0.41 10.10 -1.60
C ILE A 17 1.41 9.02 -2.03
N LEU A 18 1.90 9.13 -3.27
CA LEU A 18 2.82 8.17 -3.84
C LEU A 18 4.26 8.44 -3.40
N ASP A 19 5.10 7.41 -3.46
CA ASP A 19 6.50 7.47 -3.03
C ASP A 19 7.26 8.66 -3.64
N GLU A 20 7.05 8.94 -4.91
CA GLU A 20 7.71 10.04 -5.63
C GLU A 20 7.37 11.43 -5.07
N ASN A 21 6.28 11.55 -4.32
CA ASN A 21 5.82 12.78 -3.70
C ASN A 21 6.18 12.90 -2.22
N ILE A 22 6.69 11.83 -1.61
CA ILE A 22 7.08 11.81 -0.21
C ILE A 22 8.49 12.38 -0.06
N LEU A 23 8.62 13.46 0.69
CA LEU A 23 9.90 14.11 0.96
C LEU A 23 10.57 13.56 2.20
N LYS A 24 9.79 13.26 3.23
CA LYS A 24 10.33 12.82 4.51
C LYS A 24 9.28 12.06 5.32
N ILE A 25 9.73 11.02 5.99
CA ILE A 25 8.95 10.28 6.98
C ILE A 25 9.59 10.58 8.34
N CYS A 26 8.84 11.18 9.25
CA CYS A 26 9.37 11.67 10.52
C CYS A 26 8.97 10.77 11.69
N PHE A 27 9.95 10.47 12.52
CA PHE A 27 9.78 9.76 13.78
C PHE A 27 10.14 10.76 14.90
N LEU A 28 9.12 11.38 15.51
CA LEU A 28 9.32 12.38 16.56
C LEU A 28 9.05 11.74 17.93
N GLY A 29 9.99 11.89 18.84
CA GLY A 29 9.88 11.36 20.20
C GLY A 29 10.40 9.93 20.35
N LYS A 30 9.96 9.28 21.42
CA LYS A 30 10.41 7.92 21.79
C LYS A 30 9.52 6.86 21.14
N GLY A 31 9.57 6.74 19.84
CA GLY A 31 8.75 5.74 19.18
C GLY A 31 9.42 5.19 17.94
N HIS A 32 8.97 4.02 17.52
CA HIS A 32 9.42 3.37 16.30
C HIS A 32 8.39 3.48 15.17
N THR A 33 7.31 4.24 15.41
CA THR A 33 6.28 4.49 14.42
C THR A 33 6.38 5.92 13.90
N PRO A 34 6.23 6.14 12.60
CA PRO A 34 6.24 7.49 12.05
C PRO A 34 5.02 8.27 12.51
N ASN A 35 5.21 9.57 12.77
CA ASN A 35 4.13 10.43 13.27
C ASN A 35 3.89 11.66 12.38
N MET A 36 4.68 11.87 11.36
CA MET A 36 4.48 12.95 10.41
C MET A 36 5.06 12.59 9.05
N ILE A 37 4.33 12.94 8.01
CA ILE A 37 4.78 12.81 6.62
C ILE A 37 4.91 14.22 6.05
N VAL A 38 6.05 14.49 5.40
CA VAL A 38 6.26 15.70 4.60
C VAL A 38 6.22 15.29 3.14
N TYR A 39 5.39 15.93 2.36
CA TYR A 39 5.18 15.60 0.95
C TYR A 39 4.97 16.84 0.10
N SER A 40 4.95 16.65 -1.21
CA SER A 40 4.60 17.70 -2.17
C SER A 40 3.52 17.19 -3.12
N ASP A 41 2.52 18.00 -3.43
CA ASP A 41 1.49 17.66 -4.42
C ASP A 41 2.01 17.74 -5.86
N LYS A 42 3.14 18.40 -6.05
CA LYS A 42 3.77 18.60 -7.35
C LYS A 42 4.98 17.69 -7.50
N LYS A 43 5.32 17.36 -8.74
CA LYS A 43 6.55 16.64 -9.03
C LYS A 43 7.74 17.41 -8.47
N ILE A 44 8.59 16.74 -7.70
CA ILE A 44 9.78 17.35 -7.11
C ILE A 44 10.78 17.67 -8.22
N SER A 45 11.17 18.93 -8.30
CA SER A 45 12.17 19.41 -9.24
C SER A 45 13.36 20.01 -8.47
N GLU A 46 14.57 19.80 -8.97
CA GLU A 46 15.77 20.37 -8.38
C GLU A 46 15.88 21.88 -8.50
N TYR A 47 15.09 22.48 -9.40
CA TYR A 47 15.18 23.89 -9.77
C TYR A 47 14.07 24.77 -9.23
N GLU A 48 13.05 24.19 -8.62
CA GLU A 48 11.91 24.93 -8.09
C GLU A 48 11.83 24.81 -6.58
N GLU A 49 11.32 25.86 -5.95
CA GLU A 49 11.00 25.83 -4.53
C GLU A 49 9.93 24.77 -4.26
N ILE A 50 10.21 23.87 -3.31
CA ILE A 50 9.31 22.77 -2.99
C ILE A 50 8.17 23.29 -2.11
N ASP A 51 6.93 23.13 -2.58
CA ASP A 51 5.73 23.42 -1.81
C ASP A 51 5.48 22.23 -0.87
N LYS A 52 5.96 22.35 0.37
CA LYS A 52 5.87 21.29 1.37
C LYS A 52 4.49 21.24 2.00
N ARG A 53 3.95 20.04 2.08
CA ARG A 53 2.72 19.71 2.80
C ARG A 53 3.04 18.78 3.97
N TYR A 54 2.24 18.84 5.01
CA TYR A 54 2.44 18.07 6.22
C TYR A 54 1.20 17.23 6.51
N CYS A 55 1.40 15.96 6.85
CA CYS A 55 0.32 15.05 7.20
C CYS A 55 0.62 14.36 8.52
N HIS A 56 -0.30 14.47 9.48
CA HIS A 56 -0.17 13.88 10.82
C HIS A 56 -1.15 12.73 11.06
N ASN A 57 -2.19 12.61 10.25
CA ASN A 57 -3.21 11.56 10.37
C ASN A 57 -3.20 10.72 9.10
N PHE A 58 -2.48 9.61 9.14
CA PHE A 58 -2.18 8.83 7.94
C PHE A 58 -2.02 7.35 8.24
N GLU A 59 -2.07 6.54 7.18
CA GLU A 59 -1.61 5.16 7.16
C GLU A 59 -0.42 5.05 6.20
N LEU A 60 0.68 4.49 6.71
CA LEU A 60 1.88 4.23 5.92
C LEU A 60 1.85 2.81 5.40
N MET A 61 2.08 2.63 4.10
CA MET A 61 2.07 1.35 3.44
C MET A 61 3.40 1.11 2.73
N MET A 62 3.95 -0.07 2.92
CA MET A 62 5.22 -0.46 2.30
C MET A 62 4.97 -1.21 1.00
N TYR A 63 5.83 -0.96 0.00
CA TYR A 63 5.91 -1.75 -1.21
C TYR A 63 6.40 -3.16 -0.87
N THR A 64 5.72 -4.18 -1.40
CA THR A 64 6.04 -5.57 -1.13
C THR A 64 7.33 -6.05 -1.80
N GLY A 65 7.83 -5.31 -2.79
CA GLY A 65 8.94 -5.73 -3.64
C GLY A 65 8.49 -6.55 -4.85
N VAL A 66 7.20 -6.80 -5.00
CA VAL A 66 6.63 -7.60 -6.08
C VAL A 66 5.62 -6.76 -6.85
N ASN A 67 5.64 -6.87 -8.18
CA ASN A 67 4.64 -6.26 -9.05
C ASN A 67 3.59 -7.29 -9.44
N ASP A 68 2.39 -6.82 -9.77
CA ASP A 68 1.32 -7.69 -10.22
C ASP A 68 1.50 -8.10 -11.70
N CYS A 69 0.54 -8.87 -12.23
CA CYS A 69 0.61 -9.37 -13.60
C CYS A 69 0.58 -8.28 -14.68
N LYS A 70 0.16 -7.07 -14.32
CA LYS A 70 0.15 -5.89 -15.19
C LYS A 70 1.29 -4.92 -14.88
N ASN A 71 2.30 -5.39 -14.15
CA ASN A 71 3.47 -4.63 -13.74
C ASN A 71 3.15 -3.46 -12.79
N LYS A 72 2.04 -3.54 -12.08
CA LYS A 72 1.68 -2.58 -11.04
C LYS A 72 2.33 -2.97 -9.72
N GLU A 73 2.94 -2.02 -9.02
CA GLU A 73 3.56 -2.27 -7.71
C GLU A 73 2.50 -2.67 -6.67
N ILE A 74 2.79 -3.71 -5.89
CA ILE A 74 1.90 -4.22 -4.85
C ILE A 74 2.32 -3.65 -3.50
N TYR A 75 1.40 -2.98 -2.81
CA TYR A 75 1.62 -2.38 -1.49
C TYR A 75 0.74 -3.00 -0.43
N GLU A 76 1.13 -2.84 0.83
CA GLU A 76 0.23 -3.13 1.95
C GLU A 76 -1.11 -2.40 1.73
N GLY A 77 -2.20 -3.05 2.08
CA GLY A 77 -3.54 -2.49 1.92
C GLY A 77 -4.14 -2.69 0.53
N ASP A 78 -3.38 -3.19 -0.43
CA ASP A 78 -3.93 -3.51 -1.75
C ASP A 78 -4.88 -4.70 -1.68
N ILE A 79 -5.91 -4.65 -2.50
CA ILE A 79 -6.83 -5.76 -2.74
C ILE A 79 -6.45 -6.40 -4.06
N PHE A 80 -6.27 -7.71 -4.07
CA PHE A 80 -5.96 -8.44 -5.29
C PHE A 80 -6.84 -9.66 -5.45
N VAL A 81 -6.94 -10.12 -6.69
CA VAL A 81 -7.65 -11.34 -7.05
C VAL A 81 -6.63 -12.42 -7.41
N HIS A 82 -6.81 -13.59 -6.84
CA HIS A 82 -6.03 -14.78 -7.15
C HIS A 82 -6.97 -15.98 -7.07
N ASN A 83 -7.03 -16.79 -8.14
CA ASN A 83 -7.93 -17.93 -8.24
C ASN A 83 -9.39 -17.58 -7.92
N ASN A 84 -9.88 -16.45 -8.47
CA ASN A 84 -11.24 -15.93 -8.31
C ASN A 84 -11.62 -15.55 -6.87
N GLN A 85 -10.63 -15.37 -6.01
CA GLN A 85 -10.82 -14.97 -4.62
C GLN A 85 -10.11 -13.64 -4.37
N LYS A 86 -10.72 -12.78 -3.52
CA LYS A 86 -10.16 -11.48 -3.17
C LYS A 86 -9.38 -11.55 -1.87
N PHE A 87 -8.21 -10.94 -1.87
CA PHE A 87 -7.32 -10.89 -0.72
C PHE A 87 -6.85 -9.47 -0.46
N GLU A 88 -6.61 -9.17 0.81
CA GLU A 88 -5.95 -7.92 1.24
C GLU A 88 -4.50 -8.22 1.57
N VAL A 89 -3.59 -7.37 1.12
CA VAL A 89 -2.16 -7.48 1.43
C VAL A 89 -1.90 -6.92 2.82
N ILE A 90 -1.35 -7.75 3.70
CA ILE A 90 -0.89 -7.33 5.03
C ILE A 90 0.55 -7.81 5.26
N TYR A 91 1.23 -7.20 6.22
CA TYR A 91 2.52 -7.65 6.72
C TYR A 91 2.29 -8.35 8.06
N ASP A 92 2.63 -9.65 8.13
CA ASP A 92 2.37 -10.46 9.33
C ASP A 92 3.49 -10.39 10.38
N GLY A 93 4.50 -9.55 10.16
CA GLY A 93 5.70 -9.46 10.99
C GLY A 93 6.92 -10.14 10.39
N THR A 94 6.72 -10.98 9.39
CA THR A 94 7.83 -11.70 8.71
C THR A 94 7.75 -11.61 7.19
N ARG A 95 6.54 -11.60 6.63
CA ARG A 95 6.30 -11.61 5.18
C ARG A 95 5.03 -10.84 4.84
N PHE A 96 4.92 -10.46 3.57
CA PHE A 96 3.66 -9.95 3.02
C PHE A 96 2.79 -11.12 2.61
N ILE A 97 1.57 -11.13 3.12
CA ILE A 97 0.59 -12.18 2.86
C ILE A 97 -0.72 -11.57 2.37
N GLY A 98 -1.48 -12.36 1.62
CA GLY A 98 -2.85 -12.03 1.29
C GLY A 98 -3.78 -12.74 2.27
N VAL A 99 -4.66 -11.99 2.93
CA VAL A 99 -5.70 -12.55 3.78
C VAL A 99 -7.04 -12.33 3.11
N ASP A 100 -8.00 -13.21 3.39
CA ASP A 100 -9.34 -13.10 2.84
C ASP A 100 -9.94 -11.74 3.17
N SER A 101 -10.27 -10.97 2.13
CA SER A 101 -10.74 -9.58 2.30
C SER A 101 -12.11 -9.48 2.97
N ASP A 102 -12.93 -10.51 2.86
CA ASP A 102 -14.26 -10.51 3.46
C ASP A 102 -14.28 -11.02 4.91
N ARG A 103 -13.14 -11.53 5.38
CA ARG A 103 -13.00 -12.08 6.73
C ARG A 103 -14.01 -13.17 7.06
N SER A 104 -14.63 -13.76 6.04
CA SER A 104 -15.72 -14.72 6.20
C SER A 104 -15.26 -16.14 6.44
N GLY A 105 -13.98 -16.37 6.46
CA GLY A 105 -13.56 -17.72 6.41
C GLY A 105 -12.46 -18.12 7.35
N ASN A 106 -11.84 -19.20 7.02
CA ASN A 106 -10.87 -19.94 7.78
C ASN A 106 -9.49 -19.29 7.83
N GLY A 107 -9.41 -17.98 7.61
CA GLY A 107 -8.14 -17.29 7.62
C GLY A 107 -7.18 -17.76 6.54
N TYR A 108 -7.71 -18.24 5.41
CA TYR A 108 -6.87 -18.65 4.29
C TYR A 108 -6.02 -17.49 3.82
N CYS A 109 -4.74 -17.72 3.74
CA CYS A 109 -3.80 -16.71 3.24
C CYS A 109 -2.86 -17.33 2.22
N CYS A 110 -2.38 -16.50 1.32
CA CYS A 110 -1.30 -16.86 0.40
C CYS A 110 -0.14 -15.89 0.59
N TYR A 111 1.05 -16.37 0.30
CA TYR A 111 2.23 -15.51 0.34
C TYR A 111 2.32 -14.73 -0.98
N VAL A 112 2.44 -13.41 -0.88
CA VAL A 112 2.51 -12.53 -2.05
C VAL A 112 3.71 -12.90 -2.94
N ASP A 113 4.85 -13.18 -2.35
CA ASP A 113 6.06 -13.57 -3.09
C ASP A 113 5.94 -14.95 -3.74
N SER A 114 5.12 -15.85 -3.20
CA SER A 114 4.89 -17.18 -3.79
C SER A 114 4.04 -17.14 -5.06
N CYS A 115 3.30 -16.07 -5.26
CA CYS A 115 2.51 -15.86 -6.48
C CYS A 115 3.35 -15.31 -7.64
N TYR A 116 4.62 -15.04 -7.40
CA TYR A 116 5.56 -14.58 -8.40
C TYR A 116 6.43 -15.74 -8.86
N LYS A 117 6.31 -16.15 -10.12
CA LYS A 117 7.07 -17.25 -10.71
C LYS A 117 7.54 -16.86 -12.11
N ASP A 118 8.78 -17.23 -12.44
CA ASP A 118 9.34 -17.08 -13.80
C ASP A 118 9.25 -15.64 -14.35
N GLY A 119 9.46 -14.66 -13.47
CA GLY A 119 9.41 -13.24 -13.85
C GLY A 119 8.02 -12.65 -13.97
N SER A 120 6.97 -13.39 -13.62
CA SER A 120 5.60 -12.91 -13.67
C SER A 120 4.82 -13.26 -12.40
N SER A 121 3.83 -12.44 -12.09
CA SER A 121 2.92 -12.64 -10.97
C SER A 121 1.57 -13.14 -11.46
N SER A 122 0.93 -13.99 -10.66
CA SER A 122 -0.44 -14.44 -10.88
C SER A 122 -1.48 -13.54 -10.21
N ILE A 123 -1.04 -12.48 -9.54
CA ILE A 123 -1.88 -11.53 -8.81
C ILE A 123 -2.25 -10.36 -9.72
N GLU A 124 -3.50 -9.92 -9.65
CA GLU A 124 -3.95 -8.66 -10.23
C GLU A 124 -4.53 -7.77 -9.13
N VAL A 125 -3.91 -6.59 -8.94
CA VAL A 125 -4.40 -5.60 -7.98
C VAL A 125 -5.63 -4.92 -8.57
N THR A 126 -6.75 -4.96 -7.83
CA THR A 126 -8.02 -4.38 -8.25
C THR A 126 -8.39 -3.11 -7.51
N GLY A 127 -7.72 -2.81 -6.41
CA GLY A 127 -7.97 -1.62 -5.61
C GLY A 127 -7.21 -1.69 -4.29
N ASN A 128 -7.65 -0.94 -3.31
CA ASN A 128 -7.08 -0.97 -1.96
C ASN A 128 -8.15 -0.66 -0.91
N VAL A 129 -7.83 -0.93 0.35
CA VAL A 129 -8.79 -0.80 1.46
C VAL A 129 -9.16 0.65 1.78
N TYR A 130 -8.42 1.63 1.29
CA TYR A 130 -8.64 3.04 1.60
C TYR A 130 -9.49 3.75 0.56
N GLU A 131 -9.13 3.61 -0.72
CA GLU A 131 -9.83 4.29 -1.82
C GLU A 131 -11.15 3.62 -2.18
N ASN A 132 -11.27 2.31 -1.95
CA ASN A 132 -12.38 1.48 -2.44
C ASN A 132 -13.29 0.98 -1.30
N THR A 133 -13.33 1.66 -0.16
CA THR A 133 -14.13 1.24 1.00
C THR A 133 -15.60 1.06 0.69
N GLU A 134 -16.16 1.89 -0.19
CA GLU A 134 -17.57 1.79 -0.57
C GLU A 134 -17.85 0.57 -1.42
N SER A 135 -17.01 0.25 -2.39
CA SER A 135 -17.16 -0.95 -3.21
C SER A 135 -16.99 -2.24 -2.41
N LEU A 136 -16.17 -2.23 -1.37
CA LEU A 136 -16.05 -3.36 -0.45
C LEU A 136 -17.32 -3.56 0.37
N LYS A 137 -17.96 -2.48 0.81
CA LYS A 137 -19.26 -2.53 1.51
C LYS A 137 -20.37 -3.05 0.62
N GLU A 138 -20.40 -2.63 -0.63
CA GLU A 138 -21.39 -3.11 -1.62
C GLU A 138 -21.21 -4.59 -1.94
N GLY A 139 -19.98 -5.08 -1.96
CA GLY A 139 -19.68 -6.48 -2.16
C GLY A 139 -20.12 -7.41 -1.04
N ASN A 140 -20.48 -6.85 0.12
CA ASN A 140 -20.92 -7.59 1.29
C ASN A 140 -22.43 -7.62 1.48
N LYS A 141 -23.17 -7.19 0.49
CA LYS A 141 -24.64 -7.27 0.53
C LYS A 141 -25.14 -8.63 0.10
#